data_c87c445b50cf165034d051747c2fa906
#
_entry.id   c87c445b50cf165034d051747c2fa906
#
_cell.length_a   1.000
_cell.length_b   1.000
_cell.length_c   1.000
_cell.angle_alpha   90.00
_cell.angle_beta   90.00
_cell.angle_gamma   90.00
#
_symmetry.space_group_name_H-M   'P 1'
#
loop_
_entity.id
_entity.type
_entity.pdbx_description
1 polymer ?
#
loop_
_entity_poly.entity_id
_entity_poly.type
_entity_poly.pdbx_seq_one_letter_code
_entity_poly.pdbx_strand_id
1 'polypeptide(L)'
;MQSTHWFILIGLLMLARGMAATTISRSPFTSAIVYLGVGLVLGPTVLNLFHFEPSDESGLLEVLTEVAILVSLFSAGIKMPVPFRRANWDAPLRLAWISMIFTVVLVAAFGFFVLGLPVGAAILLGGILAPTDPVLATDVQIRHAGDTDRLRFTLTCEAGMNDGSAAPFVFLGLGVLGLDETAGQPWRWLFVDVFWAALAAVAIGVFFGAVTARLTWRLRMIKPRHDIMDDLVGLGLIAVAYGVATLVHAWGFLAVFFAAVALRQTELMMAGAPKDQEGLLEPDTGKSQVALDSDSNQAPMTVSTESLVFKEHLERLSELTLVVLLGGMISLQEISWQAVFMAAFLFFVARPVAVFLGLAGSAAPLRLKAMTAWFGIRGIGSIYYLVFAIEAGLAPDLAAQLTNIVLFTIMLSIVVHGLSVKPLMNTVWRE
;
A
#
# COMPACT_ATOMS: atom_id res chain seq x y z
N MET A 1 -29.38 -3.20 3.15
CA MET A 1 -29.53 -3.20 4.64
C MET A 1 -29.93 -1.81 5.14
N GLN A 2 -30.68 -1.71 6.26
CA GLN A 2 -30.92 -0.41 6.92
C GLN A 2 -29.63 0.04 7.65
N SER A 3 -29.44 1.34 7.83
CA SER A 3 -28.26 1.90 8.52
C SER A 3 -27.99 1.28 9.91
N THR A 4 -29.04 0.93 10.64
CA THR A 4 -28.95 0.28 11.96
C THR A 4 -28.23 -1.08 11.90
N HIS A 5 -28.45 -1.86 10.87
CA HIS A 5 -27.78 -3.16 10.70
C HIS A 5 -26.28 -3.00 10.44
N TRP A 6 -25.87 -1.93 9.74
CA TRP A 6 -24.47 -1.61 9.54
C TRP A 6 -23.75 -1.28 10.85
N PHE A 7 -24.38 -0.48 11.73
CA PHE A 7 -23.81 -0.19 13.05
C PHE A 7 -23.62 -1.46 13.89
N ILE A 8 -24.61 -2.35 13.87
CA ILE A 8 -24.52 -3.63 14.59
C ILE A 8 -23.40 -4.49 14.01
N LEU A 9 -23.35 -4.64 12.69
CA LEU A 9 -22.34 -5.46 12.01
C LEU A 9 -20.91 -4.96 12.30
N ILE A 10 -20.66 -3.68 12.04
CA ILE A 10 -19.36 -3.07 12.28
C ILE A 10 -18.98 -3.16 13.76
N GLY A 11 -19.91 -2.86 14.66
CA GLY A 11 -19.68 -2.96 16.10
C GLY A 11 -19.33 -4.37 16.56
N LEU A 12 -20.05 -5.39 16.08
CA LEU A 12 -19.75 -6.79 16.39
C LEU A 12 -18.40 -7.23 15.83
N LEU A 13 -18.04 -6.81 14.61
CA LEU A 13 -16.74 -7.12 14.01
C LEU A 13 -15.60 -6.45 14.79
N MET A 14 -15.76 -5.20 15.21
CA MET A 14 -14.76 -4.50 16.03
C MET A 14 -14.58 -5.18 17.39
N LEU A 15 -15.67 -5.54 18.06
CA LEU A 15 -15.64 -6.26 19.34
C LEU A 15 -14.98 -7.63 19.18
N ALA A 16 -15.38 -8.39 18.17
CA ALA A 16 -14.80 -9.69 17.86
C ALA A 16 -13.29 -9.57 17.58
N ARG A 17 -12.88 -8.58 16.79
CA ARG A 17 -11.46 -8.32 16.48
C ARG A 17 -10.66 -7.95 17.73
N GLY A 18 -11.21 -7.06 18.57
CA GLY A 18 -10.56 -6.65 19.82
C GLY A 18 -10.36 -7.82 20.79
N MET A 19 -11.39 -8.64 20.97
CA MET A 19 -11.33 -9.81 21.86
C MET A 19 -10.51 -10.97 21.28
N ALA A 20 -10.55 -11.19 19.97
CA ALA A 20 -9.85 -12.29 19.30
C ALA A 20 -8.40 -11.96 18.90
N ALA A 21 -7.86 -10.81 19.29
CA ALA A 21 -6.52 -10.36 18.88
C ALA A 21 -5.43 -11.42 19.10
N THR A 22 -5.40 -12.04 20.29
CA THR A 22 -4.44 -13.10 20.63
C THR A 22 -4.69 -14.39 19.85
N THR A 23 -5.94 -14.74 19.60
CA THR A 23 -6.32 -15.96 18.87
C THR A 23 -5.93 -15.81 17.39
N ILE A 24 -6.20 -14.66 16.79
CA ILE A 24 -5.84 -14.36 15.39
C ILE A 24 -4.32 -14.32 15.22
N SER A 25 -3.58 -13.74 16.17
CA SER A 25 -2.11 -13.72 16.08
C SER A 25 -1.47 -15.13 16.11
N ARG A 26 -2.09 -16.07 16.82
CA ARG A 26 -1.67 -17.48 16.89
C ARG A 26 -2.21 -18.33 15.74
N SER A 27 -3.22 -17.86 15.02
CA SER A 27 -3.79 -18.55 13.86
C SER A 27 -2.76 -18.62 12.72
N PRO A 28 -2.75 -19.65 11.89
CA PRO A 28 -1.96 -19.68 10.66
C PRO A 28 -2.43 -18.67 9.61
N PHE A 29 -3.66 -18.19 9.74
CA PHE A 29 -4.28 -17.23 8.80
C PHE A 29 -3.98 -15.80 9.16
N THR A 30 -3.94 -14.91 8.13
CA THR A 30 -3.90 -13.45 8.33
C THR A 30 -5.29 -12.91 8.69
N SER A 31 -5.35 -11.71 9.31
CA SER A 31 -6.63 -11.02 9.59
C SER A 31 -7.47 -10.81 8.34
N ALA A 32 -6.83 -10.45 7.23
CA ALA A 32 -7.50 -10.21 5.96
C ALA A 32 -8.30 -11.42 5.46
N ILE A 33 -7.78 -12.66 5.62
CA ILE A 33 -8.54 -13.88 5.24
C ILE A 33 -9.83 -14.00 6.06
N VAL A 34 -9.76 -13.71 7.36
CA VAL A 34 -10.94 -13.80 8.24
C VAL A 34 -11.99 -12.78 7.83
N TYR A 35 -11.58 -11.53 7.58
CA TYR A 35 -12.50 -10.46 7.15
C TYR A 35 -13.10 -10.74 5.78
N LEU A 36 -12.30 -11.24 4.84
CA LEU A 36 -12.77 -11.67 3.53
C LEU A 36 -13.81 -12.79 3.66
N GLY A 37 -13.54 -13.79 4.51
CA GLY A 37 -14.50 -14.86 4.79
C GLY A 37 -15.82 -14.36 5.34
N VAL A 38 -15.78 -13.41 6.29
CA VAL A 38 -16.98 -12.74 6.82
C VAL A 38 -17.72 -12.01 5.70
N GLY A 39 -17.01 -11.22 4.89
CA GLY A 39 -17.59 -10.48 3.77
C GLY A 39 -18.26 -11.38 2.74
N LEU A 40 -17.63 -12.51 2.36
CA LEU A 40 -18.19 -13.50 1.43
C LEU A 40 -19.44 -14.19 2.01
N VAL A 41 -19.44 -14.50 3.31
CA VAL A 41 -20.60 -15.12 3.98
C VAL A 41 -21.78 -14.15 4.04
N LEU A 42 -21.56 -12.90 4.39
CA LEU A 42 -22.61 -11.89 4.50
C LEU A 42 -23.03 -11.32 3.15
N GLY A 43 -22.15 -11.36 2.17
CA GLY A 43 -22.33 -10.85 0.81
C GLY A 43 -23.19 -11.76 -0.09
N PRO A 44 -23.18 -11.50 -1.40
CA PRO A 44 -24.02 -12.18 -2.37
C PRO A 44 -23.69 -13.66 -2.54
N THR A 45 -22.51 -14.09 -2.09
CA THR A 45 -22.07 -15.48 -2.22
C THR A 45 -22.89 -16.46 -1.37
N VAL A 46 -23.27 -16.11 -0.12
CA VAL A 46 -23.97 -17.03 0.82
C VAL A 46 -25.27 -16.47 1.32
N LEU A 47 -25.23 -15.41 2.13
CA LEU A 47 -26.43 -14.90 2.83
C LEU A 47 -27.13 -13.77 2.08
N ASN A 48 -26.46 -13.12 1.15
CA ASN A 48 -26.97 -11.97 0.39
C ASN A 48 -27.62 -10.88 1.29
N LEU A 49 -27.00 -10.62 2.44
CA LEU A 49 -27.47 -9.58 3.37
C LEU A 49 -27.15 -8.19 2.85
N PHE A 50 -26.05 -8.05 2.14
CA PHE A 50 -25.67 -6.84 1.41
C PHE A 50 -24.95 -7.21 0.13
N HIS A 51 -25.14 -6.40 -0.89
CA HIS A 51 -24.42 -6.42 -2.14
C HIS A 51 -23.92 -5.01 -2.42
N PHE A 52 -22.67 -4.89 -2.80
CA PHE A 52 -22.02 -3.62 -3.08
C PHE A 52 -21.49 -3.69 -4.52
N GLU A 53 -22.05 -2.90 -5.40
CA GLU A 53 -21.56 -2.81 -6.78
C GLU A 53 -20.61 -1.62 -6.92
N PRO A 54 -19.35 -1.84 -7.32
CA PRO A 54 -18.38 -0.75 -7.48
C PRO A 54 -18.84 0.34 -8.45
N SER A 55 -19.67 0.01 -9.45
CA SER A 55 -20.26 0.98 -10.38
C SER A 55 -21.29 1.91 -9.75
N ASP A 56 -22.07 1.40 -8.78
CA ASP A 56 -23.16 2.17 -8.17
C ASP A 56 -22.67 3.02 -7.00
N GLU A 57 -21.63 2.56 -6.30
CA GLU A 57 -21.10 3.16 -5.07
C GLU A 57 -19.65 3.66 -5.27
N SER A 58 -19.27 3.94 -6.53
CA SER A 58 -17.92 4.31 -6.92
C SER A 58 -17.37 5.50 -6.12
N GLY A 59 -18.11 6.61 -6.00
CA GLY A 59 -17.66 7.79 -5.27
C GLY A 59 -17.41 7.54 -3.77
N LEU A 60 -18.23 6.68 -3.12
CA LEU A 60 -17.99 6.30 -1.73
C LEU A 60 -16.76 5.42 -1.58
N LEU A 61 -16.62 4.43 -2.47
CA LEU A 61 -15.48 3.52 -2.46
C LEU A 61 -14.16 4.26 -2.77
N GLU A 62 -14.18 5.22 -3.69
CA GLU A 62 -13.03 6.06 -3.99
C GLU A 62 -12.54 6.78 -2.74
N VAL A 63 -13.41 7.51 -2.04
CA VAL A 63 -13.04 8.24 -0.82
C VAL A 63 -12.57 7.30 0.29
N LEU A 64 -13.25 6.17 0.51
CA LEU A 64 -12.87 5.22 1.56
C LEU A 64 -11.50 4.58 1.29
N THR A 65 -11.26 4.17 0.03
CA THR A 65 -9.98 3.57 -0.35
C THR A 65 -8.85 4.59 -0.37
N GLU A 66 -9.11 5.82 -0.83
CA GLU A 66 -8.16 6.92 -0.82
C GLU A 66 -7.67 7.24 0.59
N VAL A 67 -8.60 7.46 1.53
CA VAL A 67 -8.27 7.75 2.93
C VAL A 67 -7.49 6.59 3.56
N ALA A 68 -7.90 5.35 3.29
CA ALA A 68 -7.20 4.17 3.81
C ALA A 68 -5.75 4.08 3.30
N ILE A 69 -5.53 4.32 2.00
CA ILE A 69 -4.21 4.34 1.39
C ILE A 69 -3.36 5.45 2.01
N LEU A 70 -3.89 6.68 2.12
CA LEU A 70 -3.17 7.81 2.69
C LEU A 70 -2.69 7.55 4.12
N VAL A 71 -3.56 7.01 4.98
CA VAL A 71 -3.22 6.66 6.36
C VAL A 71 -2.15 5.56 6.41
N SER A 72 -2.30 4.53 5.58
CA SER A 72 -1.35 3.41 5.54
C SER A 72 0.03 3.83 5.00
N LEU A 73 0.08 4.63 3.95
CA LEU A 73 1.33 5.16 3.41
C LEU A 73 2.07 6.04 4.42
N PHE A 74 1.33 6.86 5.16
CA PHE A 74 1.92 7.67 6.22
C PHE A 74 2.42 6.81 7.38
N SER A 75 1.66 5.81 7.81
CA SER A 75 2.07 4.83 8.82
C SER A 75 3.33 4.07 8.39
N ALA A 76 3.38 3.61 7.15
CA ALA A 76 4.54 2.95 6.58
C ALA A 76 5.78 3.87 6.58
N GLY A 77 5.63 5.12 6.14
CA GLY A 77 6.73 6.10 6.09
C GLY A 77 7.29 6.46 7.47
N ILE A 78 6.43 6.60 8.49
CA ILE A 78 6.87 6.87 9.88
C ILE A 78 7.68 5.71 10.46
N LYS A 79 7.36 4.47 10.10
CA LYS A 79 8.05 3.27 10.59
C LYS A 79 9.44 3.09 10.00
N MET A 80 9.85 3.86 8.97
CA MET A 80 11.15 3.69 8.31
C MET A 80 12.30 3.83 9.30
N PRO A 81 13.06 2.74 9.57
CA PRO A 81 14.03 2.71 10.66
C PRO A 81 15.38 3.34 10.29
N VAL A 82 15.72 3.39 9.02
CA VAL A 82 17.06 3.75 8.57
C VAL A 82 17.09 5.05 7.79
N PRO A 83 18.19 5.85 7.91
CA PRO A 83 18.34 7.06 7.13
C PRO A 83 18.41 6.75 5.63
N PHE A 84 18.08 7.75 4.82
CA PHE A 84 18.18 7.63 3.37
C PHE A 84 19.65 7.41 2.96
N ARG A 85 20.01 6.13 2.73
CA ARG A 85 21.30 5.73 2.18
C ARG A 85 21.05 4.96 0.88
N ARG A 86 21.73 5.34 -0.19
CA ARG A 86 21.57 4.71 -1.51
C ARG A 86 21.67 3.17 -1.47
N ALA A 87 22.58 2.65 -0.66
CA ALA A 87 22.76 1.20 -0.52
C ALA A 87 21.50 0.47 0.00
N ASN A 88 20.75 1.09 0.92
CA ASN A 88 19.53 0.50 1.49
C ASN A 88 18.32 0.70 0.56
N TRP A 89 18.25 1.84 -0.12
CA TRP A 89 17.11 2.23 -0.96
C TRP A 89 17.20 1.76 -2.41
N ASP A 90 18.36 1.21 -2.86
CA ASP A 90 18.52 0.72 -4.24
C ASP A 90 17.47 -0.34 -4.60
N ALA A 91 17.30 -1.38 -3.75
CA ALA A 91 16.35 -2.44 -4.02
C ALA A 91 14.88 -1.93 -4.00
N PRO A 92 14.39 -1.20 -2.98
CA PRO A 92 13.05 -0.62 -3.01
C PRO A 92 12.78 0.29 -4.20
N LEU A 93 13.70 1.19 -4.54
CA LEU A 93 13.54 2.09 -5.69
C LEU A 93 13.45 1.32 -7.02
N ARG A 94 14.25 0.28 -7.21
CA ARG A 94 14.17 -0.56 -8.40
C ARG A 94 12.85 -1.32 -8.47
N LEU A 95 12.33 -1.75 -7.33
CA LEU A 95 11.02 -2.42 -7.27
C LEU A 95 9.87 -1.46 -7.59
N ALA A 96 9.87 -0.28 -6.97
CA ALA A 96 8.83 0.71 -7.17
C ALA A 96 8.78 1.29 -8.58
N TRP A 97 9.89 1.27 -9.33
CA TRP A 97 9.97 1.85 -10.67
C TRP A 97 10.20 0.80 -11.75
N ILE A 98 11.30 0.07 -11.70
CA ILE A 98 11.69 -0.84 -12.79
C ILE A 98 10.78 -2.08 -12.78
N SER A 99 10.64 -2.74 -11.63
CA SER A 99 9.74 -3.89 -11.53
C SER A 99 8.28 -3.50 -11.79
N MET A 100 7.88 -2.29 -11.38
CA MET A 100 6.55 -1.76 -11.66
C MET A 100 6.28 -1.69 -13.15
N ILE A 101 7.18 -1.06 -13.93
CA ILE A 101 7.08 -0.98 -15.40
C ILE A 101 6.95 -2.38 -16.01
N PHE A 102 7.84 -3.31 -15.64
CA PHE A 102 7.76 -4.67 -16.16
C PHE A 102 6.46 -5.38 -15.79
N THR A 103 5.95 -5.18 -14.57
CA THR A 103 4.67 -5.76 -14.16
C THR A 103 3.53 -5.22 -15.01
N VAL A 104 3.47 -3.89 -15.20
CA VAL A 104 2.45 -3.25 -16.05
C VAL A 104 2.51 -3.77 -17.48
N VAL A 105 3.71 -3.82 -18.07
CA VAL A 105 3.90 -4.31 -19.44
C VAL A 105 3.48 -5.77 -19.58
N LEU A 106 3.86 -6.64 -18.64
CA LEU A 106 3.50 -8.06 -18.68
C LEU A 106 2.01 -8.28 -18.50
N VAL A 107 1.37 -7.58 -17.55
CA VAL A 107 -0.08 -7.66 -17.33
C VAL A 107 -0.84 -7.10 -18.54
N ALA A 108 -0.40 -5.96 -19.09
CA ALA A 108 -1.00 -5.37 -20.29
C ALA A 108 -0.87 -6.31 -21.51
N ALA A 109 0.31 -6.91 -21.70
CA ALA A 109 0.51 -7.88 -22.78
C ALA A 109 -0.40 -9.10 -22.62
N PHE A 110 -0.51 -9.64 -21.41
CA PHE A 110 -1.42 -10.76 -21.13
C PHE A 110 -2.89 -10.35 -21.34
N GLY A 111 -3.29 -9.17 -20.85
CA GLY A 111 -4.64 -8.62 -21.04
C GLY A 111 -5.00 -8.48 -22.53
N PHE A 112 -4.08 -7.97 -23.33
CA PHE A 112 -4.29 -7.78 -24.76
C PHE A 112 -4.28 -9.11 -25.56
N PHE A 113 -3.22 -9.91 -25.40
CA PHE A 113 -3.02 -11.11 -26.25
C PHE A 113 -3.83 -12.33 -25.80
N VAL A 114 -4.10 -12.47 -24.50
CA VAL A 114 -4.76 -13.66 -23.93
C VAL A 114 -6.21 -13.38 -23.55
N LEU A 115 -6.49 -12.23 -22.92
CA LEU A 115 -7.85 -11.91 -22.50
C LEU A 115 -8.64 -11.16 -23.57
N GLY A 116 -8.00 -10.67 -24.63
CA GLY A 116 -8.65 -9.96 -25.75
C GLY A 116 -9.11 -8.54 -25.39
N LEU A 117 -8.52 -7.93 -24.36
CA LEU A 117 -8.88 -6.56 -23.96
C LEU A 117 -8.38 -5.52 -24.97
N PRO A 118 -9.10 -4.41 -25.19
CA PRO A 118 -8.55 -3.26 -25.89
C PRO A 118 -7.23 -2.79 -25.29
N VAL A 119 -6.30 -2.25 -26.09
CA VAL A 119 -4.96 -1.86 -25.63
C VAL A 119 -5.01 -0.93 -24.43
N GLY A 120 -5.88 0.10 -24.44
CA GLY A 120 -6.02 1.03 -23.32
C GLY A 120 -6.52 0.34 -22.06
N ALA A 121 -7.49 -0.58 -22.16
CA ALA A 121 -7.97 -1.37 -21.03
C ALA A 121 -6.91 -2.35 -20.49
N ALA A 122 -6.09 -2.91 -21.36
CA ALA A 122 -5.00 -3.79 -20.96
C ALA A 122 -3.89 -3.02 -20.20
N ILE A 123 -3.53 -1.80 -20.64
CA ILE A 123 -2.61 -0.92 -19.92
C ILE A 123 -3.21 -0.49 -18.58
N LEU A 124 -4.48 -0.09 -18.57
CA LEU A 124 -5.22 0.28 -17.37
C LEU A 124 -5.23 -0.86 -16.34
N LEU A 125 -5.53 -2.09 -16.76
CA LEU A 125 -5.48 -3.28 -15.92
C LEU A 125 -4.07 -3.51 -15.34
N GLY A 126 -3.04 -3.27 -16.15
CA GLY A 126 -1.65 -3.27 -15.71
C GLY A 126 -1.39 -2.26 -14.58
N GLY A 127 -1.82 -1.00 -14.76
CA GLY A 127 -1.71 0.04 -13.74
C GLY A 127 -2.48 -0.28 -12.46
N ILE A 128 -3.68 -0.85 -12.57
CA ILE A 128 -4.54 -1.25 -11.43
C ILE A 128 -3.92 -2.42 -10.64
N LEU A 129 -3.41 -3.44 -11.33
CA LEU A 129 -2.94 -4.67 -10.68
C LEU A 129 -1.43 -4.69 -10.36
N ALA A 130 -0.63 -3.73 -10.83
CA ALA A 130 0.81 -3.73 -10.57
C ALA A 130 1.21 -3.25 -9.16
N PRO A 131 0.53 -2.30 -8.48
CA PRO A 131 0.88 -1.89 -7.11
C PRO A 131 0.69 -3.03 -6.10
N THR A 132 1.55 -3.05 -5.08
CA THR A 132 1.43 -3.95 -3.92
C THR A 132 0.86 -3.17 -2.73
N ASP A 133 -0.06 -3.78 -2.00
CA ASP A 133 -0.85 -3.13 -0.97
C ASP A 133 -0.16 -3.11 0.40
N PRO A 134 0.06 -1.94 1.00
CA PRO A 134 0.65 -1.87 2.33
C PRO A 134 -0.33 -2.29 3.44
N VAL A 135 -1.64 -2.11 3.28
CA VAL A 135 -2.65 -2.42 4.31
C VAL A 135 -2.77 -3.92 4.53
N LEU A 136 -2.83 -4.70 3.44
CA LEU A 136 -2.99 -6.15 3.49
C LEU A 136 -1.68 -6.91 3.71
N ALA A 137 -0.55 -6.24 3.59
CA ALA A 137 0.79 -6.83 3.72
C ALA A 137 1.40 -6.68 5.12
N THR A 138 0.62 -6.30 6.15
CA THR A 138 1.12 -5.97 7.50
C THR A 138 2.00 -7.05 8.15
N ASP A 139 1.77 -8.33 7.86
CA ASP A 139 2.55 -9.43 8.41
C ASP A 139 3.99 -9.51 7.84
N VAL A 140 4.23 -8.96 6.64
CA VAL A 140 5.54 -8.94 5.95
C VAL A 140 6.16 -7.55 5.89
N GLN A 141 5.54 -6.56 6.52
CA GLN A 141 6.03 -5.19 6.60
C GLN A 141 6.75 -4.90 7.91
N ILE A 142 7.38 -3.73 7.98
CA ILE A 142 7.99 -3.21 9.21
C ILE A 142 6.95 -3.15 10.32
N ARG A 143 7.23 -3.84 11.44
CA ARG A 143 6.30 -3.94 12.57
C ARG A 143 6.34 -2.73 13.48
N HIS A 144 7.54 -2.19 13.71
CA HIS A 144 7.78 -1.05 14.59
C HIS A 144 8.98 -0.24 14.10
N ALA A 145 9.14 0.97 14.59
CA ALA A 145 10.18 1.90 14.14
C ALA A 145 11.64 1.45 14.37
N GLY A 146 11.88 0.37 15.11
CA GLY A 146 13.19 -0.25 15.32
C GLY A 146 13.38 -1.57 14.55
N ASP A 147 12.44 -1.98 13.69
CA ASP A 147 12.54 -3.20 12.91
C ASP A 147 13.53 -2.98 11.75
N THR A 148 14.69 -3.63 11.81
CA THR A 148 15.77 -3.52 10.81
C THR A 148 15.79 -4.67 9.81
N ASP A 149 14.74 -5.50 9.76
CA ASP A 149 14.63 -6.60 8.81
C ASP A 149 14.62 -6.10 7.36
N ARG A 150 15.58 -6.58 6.56
CA ARG A 150 15.81 -6.12 5.19
C ARG A 150 14.66 -6.43 4.25
N LEU A 151 14.00 -7.60 4.40
CA LEU A 151 12.86 -7.96 3.56
C LEU A 151 11.67 -7.05 3.87
N ARG A 152 11.37 -6.87 5.15
CA ARG A 152 10.27 -6.01 5.59
C ARG A 152 10.49 -4.57 5.16
N PHE A 153 11.71 -4.05 5.35
CA PHE A 153 12.08 -2.72 4.85
C PHE A 153 11.85 -2.61 3.35
N THR A 154 12.32 -3.58 2.57
CA THR A 154 12.20 -3.57 1.11
C THR A 154 10.74 -3.58 0.66
N LEU A 155 9.91 -4.47 1.24
CA LEU A 155 8.50 -4.58 0.90
C LEU A 155 7.68 -3.36 1.35
N THR A 156 7.97 -2.81 2.53
CA THR A 156 7.29 -1.60 3.02
C THR A 156 7.61 -0.38 2.17
N CYS A 157 8.88 -0.17 1.80
CA CYS A 157 9.27 0.91 0.92
C CYS A 157 8.70 0.74 -0.50
N GLU A 158 8.70 -0.50 -1.02
CA GLU A 158 8.09 -0.78 -2.32
C GLU A 158 6.61 -0.39 -2.31
N ALA A 159 5.84 -0.92 -1.35
CA ALA A 159 4.41 -0.63 -1.22
C ALA A 159 4.13 0.86 -0.99
N GLY A 160 5.00 1.54 -0.21
CA GLY A 160 4.87 2.98 0.04
C GLY A 160 5.09 3.87 -1.19
N MET A 161 5.81 3.38 -2.20
CA MET A 161 6.11 4.16 -3.41
C MET A 161 5.30 3.73 -4.63
N ASN A 162 4.91 2.45 -4.72
CA ASN A 162 4.35 1.91 -5.96
C ASN A 162 2.89 2.31 -6.20
N ASP A 163 2.10 2.63 -5.18
CA ASP A 163 0.77 3.19 -5.36
C ASP A 163 0.86 4.53 -6.12
N GLY A 164 1.81 5.40 -5.76
CA GLY A 164 2.06 6.63 -6.51
C GLY A 164 2.58 6.37 -7.92
N SER A 165 3.52 5.43 -8.10
CA SER A 165 4.12 5.14 -9.42
C SER A 165 3.18 4.39 -10.38
N ALA A 166 2.03 3.90 -9.93
CA ALA A 166 1.00 3.31 -10.76
C ALA A 166 0.16 4.36 -11.53
N ALA A 167 -0.04 5.52 -10.92
CA ALA A 167 -0.89 6.58 -11.46
C ALA A 167 -0.64 6.91 -12.95
N PRO A 168 0.61 7.13 -13.42
CA PRO A 168 0.84 7.46 -14.83
C PRO A 168 0.41 6.36 -15.79
N PHE A 169 0.45 5.10 -15.39
CA PHE A 169 -0.02 4.00 -16.24
C PHE A 169 -1.55 3.90 -16.25
N VAL A 170 -2.21 4.26 -15.17
CA VAL A 170 -3.68 4.39 -15.13
C VAL A 170 -4.12 5.52 -16.05
N PHE A 171 -3.50 6.72 -15.95
CA PHE A 171 -3.78 7.83 -16.87
C PHE A 171 -3.45 7.49 -18.32
N LEU A 172 -2.34 6.78 -18.59
CA LEU A 172 -2.01 6.32 -19.93
C LEU A 172 -3.10 5.39 -20.49
N GLY A 173 -3.58 4.43 -19.68
CA GLY A 173 -4.67 3.52 -20.08
C GLY A 173 -5.96 4.27 -20.38
N LEU A 174 -6.37 5.20 -19.52
CA LEU A 174 -7.53 6.06 -19.70
C LEU A 174 -7.37 6.97 -20.95
N GLY A 175 -6.19 7.55 -21.14
CA GLY A 175 -5.89 8.37 -22.32
C GLY A 175 -5.99 7.58 -23.63
N VAL A 176 -5.46 6.33 -23.68
CA VAL A 176 -5.60 5.46 -24.87
C VAL A 176 -7.06 5.07 -25.12
N LEU A 177 -7.90 5.01 -24.07
CA LEU A 177 -9.35 4.80 -24.20
C LEU A 177 -10.10 6.09 -24.59
N GLY A 178 -9.42 7.25 -24.61
CA GLY A 178 -10.04 8.55 -24.91
C GLY A 178 -10.81 9.17 -23.75
N LEU A 179 -10.55 8.72 -22.52
CA LEU A 179 -11.21 9.16 -21.28
C LEU A 179 -10.39 10.19 -20.49
N ASP A 180 -9.17 10.49 -20.94
CA ASP A 180 -8.27 11.47 -20.33
C ASP A 180 -7.59 12.35 -21.40
N GLU A 181 -7.22 13.58 -21.03
CA GLU A 181 -6.57 14.55 -21.92
C GLU A 181 -5.15 14.15 -22.36
N THR A 182 -4.57 13.13 -21.79
CA THR A 182 -3.25 12.57 -22.17
C THR A 182 -3.28 11.85 -23.51
N ALA A 183 -4.50 11.59 -24.04
CA ALA A 183 -4.70 10.97 -25.32
C ALA A 183 -3.99 11.74 -26.46
N GLY A 184 -3.07 11.06 -27.13
CA GLY A 184 -2.35 11.64 -28.29
C GLY A 184 -1.16 12.56 -27.93
N GLN A 185 -0.80 12.69 -26.64
CA GLN A 185 0.34 13.52 -26.22
C GLN A 185 1.37 12.72 -25.40
N PRO A 186 2.15 11.78 -26.01
CA PRO A 186 3.08 10.92 -25.27
C PRO A 186 4.18 11.69 -24.54
N TRP A 187 4.58 12.86 -25.07
CA TRP A 187 5.57 13.72 -24.41
C TRP A 187 5.03 14.39 -23.16
N ARG A 188 3.74 14.83 -23.16
CA ARG A 188 3.09 15.37 -21.96
C ARG A 188 3.02 14.30 -20.88
N TRP A 189 2.57 13.09 -21.24
CA TRP A 189 2.56 11.96 -20.30
C TRP A 189 3.94 11.71 -19.68
N LEU A 190 5.00 11.64 -20.50
CA LEU A 190 6.34 11.36 -19.99
C LEU A 190 6.89 12.48 -19.11
N PHE A 191 6.80 13.73 -19.54
CA PHE A 191 7.42 14.84 -18.83
C PHE A 191 6.57 15.39 -17.68
N VAL A 192 5.24 15.37 -17.78
CA VAL A 192 4.36 15.89 -16.73
C VAL A 192 3.91 14.77 -15.82
N ASP A 193 3.25 13.72 -16.35
CA ASP A 193 2.61 12.72 -15.51
C ASP A 193 3.60 11.72 -14.91
N VAL A 194 4.81 11.56 -15.50
CA VAL A 194 5.87 10.72 -14.94
C VAL A 194 6.91 11.58 -14.21
N PHE A 195 7.70 12.39 -14.93
CA PHE A 195 8.87 13.06 -14.32
C PHE A 195 8.50 14.19 -13.39
N TRP A 196 7.68 15.15 -13.85
CA TRP A 196 7.27 16.28 -13.00
C TRP A 196 6.50 15.79 -11.79
N ALA A 197 5.50 14.95 -12.00
CA ALA A 197 4.63 14.48 -10.94
C ALA A 197 5.38 13.72 -9.84
N ALA A 198 6.38 12.90 -10.21
CA ALA A 198 7.20 12.19 -9.23
C ALA A 198 8.15 13.13 -8.46
N LEU A 199 8.87 14.01 -9.18
CA LEU A 199 9.84 14.92 -8.54
C LEU A 199 9.14 15.94 -7.63
N ALA A 200 8.02 16.51 -8.09
CA ALA A 200 7.22 17.43 -7.30
C ALA A 200 6.64 16.74 -6.06
N ALA A 201 6.14 15.53 -6.18
CA ALA A 201 5.62 14.75 -5.05
C ALA A 201 6.67 14.54 -3.96
N VAL A 202 7.87 14.07 -4.35
CA VAL A 202 8.99 13.89 -3.40
C VAL A 202 9.39 15.22 -2.77
N ALA A 203 9.52 16.30 -3.55
CA ALA A 203 9.91 17.61 -3.04
C ALA A 203 8.89 18.17 -2.05
N ILE A 204 7.59 18.10 -2.37
CA ILE A 204 6.47 18.54 -1.52
C ILE A 204 6.46 17.73 -0.23
N GLY A 205 6.51 16.40 -0.32
CA GLY A 205 6.52 15.52 0.84
C GLY A 205 7.69 15.83 1.76
N VAL A 206 8.91 15.86 1.24
CA VAL A 206 10.12 16.16 2.02
C VAL A 206 10.05 17.55 2.65
N PHE A 207 9.58 18.55 1.92
CA PHE A 207 9.44 19.90 2.44
C PHE A 207 8.47 19.97 3.62
N PHE A 208 7.23 19.52 3.45
CA PHE A 208 6.23 19.60 4.52
C PHE A 208 6.57 18.70 5.71
N GLY A 209 7.09 17.50 5.49
CA GLY A 209 7.53 16.61 6.55
C GLY A 209 8.66 17.21 7.38
N ALA A 210 9.70 17.76 6.74
CA ALA A 210 10.82 18.39 7.42
C ALA A 210 10.44 19.70 8.12
N VAL A 211 9.55 20.51 7.54
CA VAL A 211 9.04 21.75 8.18
C VAL A 211 8.23 21.40 9.42
N THR A 212 7.31 20.45 9.31
CA THR A 212 6.48 20.00 10.45
C THR A 212 7.36 19.48 11.59
N ALA A 213 8.34 18.62 11.30
CA ALA A 213 9.27 18.12 12.31
C ALA A 213 10.01 19.24 13.04
N ARG A 214 10.56 20.21 12.30
CA ARG A 214 11.30 21.35 12.91
C ARG A 214 10.39 22.26 13.72
N LEU A 215 9.16 22.52 13.24
CA LEU A 215 8.20 23.38 13.91
C LEU A 215 7.75 22.75 15.24
N THR A 216 7.30 21.50 15.20
CA THR A 216 6.85 20.78 16.40
C THR A 216 7.97 20.61 17.41
N TRP A 217 9.19 20.30 16.96
CA TRP A 217 10.36 20.24 17.83
C TRP A 217 10.64 21.57 18.53
N ARG A 218 10.63 22.69 17.78
CA ARG A 218 10.82 24.03 18.38
C ARG A 218 9.74 24.38 19.39
N LEU A 219 8.46 24.10 19.08
CA LEU A 219 7.35 24.37 20.00
C LEU A 219 7.50 23.58 21.32
N ARG A 220 7.93 22.33 21.25
CA ARG A 220 8.18 21.49 22.46
C ARG A 220 9.34 21.99 23.31
N MET A 221 10.30 22.68 22.71
CA MET A 221 11.47 23.22 23.44
C MET A 221 11.19 24.57 24.12
N ILE A 222 10.11 25.28 23.79
CA ILE A 222 9.69 26.54 24.42
C ILE A 222 9.08 26.24 25.80
N LYS A 223 9.45 27.03 26.81
CA LYS A 223 8.87 26.94 28.18
C LYS A 223 7.78 28.01 28.37
N PRO A 224 6.60 27.72 28.96
CA PRO A 224 6.13 26.38 29.34
C PRO A 224 6.00 25.45 28.15
N ARG A 225 6.15 24.14 28.34
CA ARG A 225 6.02 23.17 27.25
C ARG A 225 4.63 23.27 26.64
N HIS A 226 4.60 23.44 25.32
CA HIS A 226 3.35 23.40 24.55
C HIS A 226 2.86 21.97 24.45
N ASP A 227 1.60 21.77 24.76
CA ASP A 227 0.90 20.51 24.50
C ASP A 227 0.58 20.44 23.01
N ILE A 228 1.04 19.41 22.33
CA ILE A 228 0.85 19.22 20.90
C ILE A 228 -0.01 17.97 20.70
N MET A 229 -1.08 18.12 19.96
CA MET A 229 -1.94 16.99 19.57
C MET A 229 -1.32 16.29 18.36
N ASP A 230 -0.42 15.37 18.59
CA ASP A 230 0.41 14.70 17.58
C ASP A 230 -0.41 13.98 16.51
N ASP A 231 -1.54 13.41 16.89
CA ASP A 231 -2.45 12.76 15.96
C ASP A 231 -3.02 13.74 14.94
N LEU A 232 -3.45 14.93 15.39
CA LEU A 232 -3.96 15.97 14.51
C LEU A 232 -2.87 16.57 13.63
N VAL A 233 -1.65 16.74 14.16
CA VAL A 233 -0.50 17.19 13.36
C VAL A 233 -0.20 16.19 12.26
N GLY A 234 -0.21 14.89 12.57
CA GLY A 234 0.01 13.85 11.59
C GLY A 234 -1.08 13.79 10.51
N LEU A 235 -2.35 13.84 10.90
CA LEU A 235 -3.48 13.89 9.94
C LEU A 235 -3.46 15.17 9.10
N GLY A 236 -3.15 16.30 9.72
CA GLY A 236 -2.98 17.58 9.01
C GLY A 236 -1.84 17.54 7.99
N LEU A 237 -0.71 16.90 8.33
CA LEU A 237 0.40 16.72 7.40
C LEU A 237 0.01 15.84 6.21
N ILE A 238 -0.73 14.74 6.43
CA ILE A 238 -1.28 13.91 5.35
C ILE A 238 -2.11 14.77 4.40
N ALA A 239 -3.11 15.49 4.94
CA ALA A 239 -4.04 16.27 4.15
C ALA A 239 -3.35 17.40 3.36
N VAL A 240 -2.41 18.12 3.98
CA VAL A 240 -1.67 19.22 3.33
C VAL A 240 -0.73 18.66 2.25
N ALA A 241 0.05 17.64 2.55
CA ALA A 241 0.98 17.06 1.57
C ALA A 241 0.23 16.49 0.36
N TYR A 242 -0.86 15.76 0.58
CA TYR A 242 -1.72 15.23 -0.46
C TYR A 242 -2.37 16.35 -1.29
N GLY A 243 -3.07 17.27 -0.63
CA GLY A 243 -3.81 18.33 -1.31
C GLY A 243 -2.91 19.26 -2.13
N VAL A 244 -1.74 19.67 -1.58
CA VAL A 244 -0.79 20.50 -2.34
C VAL A 244 -0.20 19.73 -3.51
N ALA A 245 0.13 18.44 -3.35
CA ALA A 245 0.64 17.63 -4.43
C ALA A 245 -0.39 17.51 -5.57
N THR A 246 -1.64 17.22 -5.25
CA THR A 246 -2.73 17.09 -6.22
C THR A 246 -2.99 18.41 -6.96
N LEU A 247 -2.93 19.57 -6.28
CA LEU A 247 -3.10 20.89 -6.89
C LEU A 247 -2.05 21.18 -7.98
N VAL A 248 -0.85 20.64 -7.87
CA VAL A 248 0.22 20.86 -8.87
C VAL A 248 0.41 19.67 -9.81
N HIS A 249 -0.58 18.78 -9.90
CA HIS A 249 -0.56 17.55 -10.69
C HIS A 249 0.62 16.64 -10.34
N ALA A 250 0.99 16.58 -9.05
CA ALA A 250 1.99 15.64 -8.53
C ALA A 250 1.32 14.42 -7.89
N TRP A 251 2.06 13.33 -7.72
CA TRP A 251 1.51 12.09 -7.13
C TRP A 251 1.28 12.23 -5.63
N GLY A 252 0.03 12.44 -5.23
CA GLY A 252 -0.37 12.69 -3.85
C GLY A 252 0.06 11.56 -2.89
N PHE A 253 -0.11 10.30 -3.27
CA PHE A 253 0.29 9.15 -2.46
C PHE A 253 1.79 9.12 -2.18
N LEU A 254 2.59 9.38 -3.21
CA LEU A 254 4.05 9.46 -3.07
C LEU A 254 4.47 10.64 -2.16
N ALA A 255 3.80 11.78 -2.27
CA ALA A 255 4.06 12.95 -1.42
C ALA A 255 3.80 12.65 0.05
N VAL A 256 2.70 11.96 0.38
CA VAL A 256 2.37 11.58 1.76
C VAL A 256 3.39 10.59 2.33
N PHE A 257 3.79 9.57 1.56
CA PHE A 257 4.82 8.64 2.01
C PHE A 257 6.14 9.36 2.32
N PHE A 258 6.62 10.23 1.42
CA PHE A 258 7.86 10.98 1.65
C PHE A 258 7.72 12.07 2.72
N ALA A 259 6.52 12.61 2.97
CA ALA A 259 6.27 13.50 4.10
C ALA A 259 6.47 12.77 5.45
N ALA A 260 5.96 11.56 5.56
CA ALA A 260 6.14 10.72 6.72
C ALA A 260 7.60 10.31 6.93
N VAL A 261 8.30 9.88 5.88
CA VAL A 261 9.73 9.55 5.92
C VAL A 261 10.55 10.76 6.35
N ALA A 262 10.31 11.93 5.76
CA ALA A 262 11.04 13.16 6.07
C ALA A 262 10.77 13.67 7.49
N LEU A 263 9.52 13.58 7.96
CA LEU A 263 9.15 13.86 9.34
C LEU A 263 10.03 13.02 10.30
N ARG A 264 9.97 11.69 10.14
CA ARG A 264 10.71 10.74 10.98
C ARG A 264 12.21 10.97 10.95
N GLN A 265 12.80 11.10 9.75
CA GLN A 265 14.25 11.30 9.59
C GLN A 265 14.71 12.63 10.20
N THR A 266 13.93 13.69 10.07
CA THR A 266 14.26 15.01 10.65
C THR A 266 14.20 14.97 12.18
N GLU A 267 13.19 14.30 12.75
CA GLU A 267 13.08 14.11 14.21
C GLU A 267 14.26 13.30 14.77
N LEU A 268 14.63 12.20 14.12
CA LEU A 268 15.79 11.39 14.51
C LEU A 268 17.10 12.20 14.47
N MET A 269 17.31 13.03 13.42
CA MET A 269 18.47 13.90 13.33
C MET A 269 18.51 14.94 14.46
N MET A 270 17.37 15.53 14.84
CA MET A 270 17.28 16.52 15.92
C MET A 270 17.42 15.89 17.29
N ALA A 271 16.98 14.64 17.47
CA ALA A 271 17.17 13.87 18.70
C ALA A 271 18.61 13.40 18.91
N GLY A 272 19.53 13.66 17.96
CA GLY A 272 20.91 13.21 18.06
C GLY A 272 21.10 11.72 17.91
N ALA A 273 20.16 11.02 17.28
CA ALA A 273 20.27 9.60 17.00
C ALA A 273 21.59 9.31 16.24
N PRO A 274 22.33 8.26 16.60
CA PRO A 274 23.60 7.94 15.98
C PRO A 274 23.42 7.80 14.46
N LYS A 275 24.27 8.48 13.68
CA LYS A 275 24.27 8.38 12.22
C LYS A 275 24.63 6.97 11.72
N ASP A 276 25.19 6.16 12.58
CA ASP A 276 25.68 4.81 12.34
C ASP A 276 24.73 3.74 12.94
N GLN A 277 23.41 3.97 12.93
CA GLN A 277 22.50 2.86 13.16
C GLN A 277 22.87 1.74 12.18
N GLU A 278 23.15 0.56 12.76
CA GLU A 278 23.56 -0.64 12.03
C GLU A 278 22.70 -0.83 10.78
N GLY A 279 23.34 -1.23 9.69
CA GLY A 279 22.64 -1.44 8.40
C GLY A 279 21.51 -2.45 8.55
N LEU A 280 20.64 -2.50 7.55
CA LEU A 280 19.56 -3.50 7.50
C LEU A 280 20.15 -4.91 7.63
N LEU A 281 19.57 -5.71 8.50
CA LEU A 281 20.06 -7.05 8.84
C LEU A 281 19.26 -8.11 8.08
N GLU A 282 19.97 -9.15 7.65
CA GLU A 282 19.35 -10.41 7.26
C GLU A 282 19.19 -11.32 8.50
N PRO A 283 18.18 -12.21 8.55
CA PRO A 283 17.86 -12.99 9.75
C PRO A 283 19.01 -13.87 10.26
N ASP A 284 19.91 -14.32 9.38
CA ASP A 284 21.01 -15.23 9.68
C ASP A 284 22.18 -14.58 10.46
N THR A 285 22.17 -13.29 10.70
CA THR A 285 23.34 -12.62 11.31
C THR A 285 23.40 -12.69 12.84
N GLY A 286 22.43 -13.33 13.50
CA GLY A 286 22.50 -13.65 14.95
C GLY A 286 22.81 -12.50 15.90
N LYS A 287 22.92 -11.29 15.38
CA LYS A 287 23.29 -10.07 16.13
C LYS A 287 22.15 -9.07 16.03
N SER A 288 21.39 -8.91 17.05
CA SER A 288 20.60 -7.73 17.39
C SER A 288 19.17 -8.03 17.84
N GLN A 289 19.02 -8.46 19.05
CA GLN A 289 17.80 -8.26 19.83
C GLN A 289 18.07 -7.63 21.19
N VAL A 290 19.30 -7.22 21.50
CA VAL A 290 19.69 -6.90 22.90
C VAL A 290 19.97 -5.40 23.15
N ALA A 291 19.97 -4.53 22.14
CA ALA A 291 20.49 -3.18 22.33
C ALA A 291 19.47 -2.03 22.43
N LEU A 292 18.15 -2.28 22.38
CA LEU A 292 17.16 -1.19 22.34
C LEU A 292 16.30 -1.02 23.62
N ASP A 293 16.48 -1.87 24.64
CA ASP A 293 15.64 -1.80 25.87
C ASP A 293 16.21 -0.94 27.00
N SER A 294 17.40 -0.35 26.86
CA SER A 294 18.06 0.25 28.04
C SER A 294 18.07 1.77 28.17
N ASP A 295 17.60 2.54 27.16
CA ASP A 295 17.65 4.01 27.28
C ASP A 295 16.42 4.79 26.76
N SER A 296 15.26 4.15 26.69
CA SER A 296 14.03 4.79 26.16
C SER A 296 13.45 5.91 27.06
N ASN A 297 14.03 6.17 28.21
CA ASN A 297 13.48 7.12 29.21
C ASN A 297 13.89 8.59 28.98
N GLN A 298 14.69 8.94 27.98
CA GLN A 298 15.15 10.32 27.78
C GLN A 298 14.96 10.91 26.38
N ALA A 299 14.49 10.14 25.41
CA ALA A 299 14.18 10.71 24.11
C ALA A 299 12.91 11.58 24.19
N PRO A 300 12.91 12.83 23.70
CA PRO A 300 11.71 13.64 23.70
C PRO A 300 10.62 12.94 22.86
N MET A 301 9.38 12.95 23.37
CA MET A 301 8.21 12.50 22.62
C MET A 301 8.18 13.20 21.26
N THR A 302 8.00 12.45 20.17
CA THR A 302 7.99 12.98 18.81
C THR A 302 6.64 12.73 18.15
N VAL A 303 6.29 13.52 17.12
CA VAL A 303 5.04 13.33 16.37
C VAL A 303 4.99 11.93 15.76
N SER A 304 6.11 11.46 15.24
CA SER A 304 6.19 10.14 14.63
C SER A 304 5.95 8.98 15.61
N THR A 305 6.34 9.15 16.86
CA THR A 305 6.19 8.10 17.89
C THR A 305 4.79 8.09 18.47
N GLU A 306 4.28 9.25 18.86
CA GLU A 306 2.97 9.37 19.52
C GLU A 306 1.81 9.09 18.57
N SER A 307 1.87 9.64 17.34
CA SER A 307 0.78 9.48 16.37
C SER A 307 0.72 8.08 15.73
N LEU A 308 1.73 7.23 15.91
CA LEU A 308 1.81 5.92 15.27
C LEU A 308 0.69 4.99 15.73
N VAL A 309 0.43 4.93 17.03
CA VAL A 309 -0.59 4.03 17.62
C VAL A 309 -1.98 4.34 17.07
N PHE A 310 -2.35 5.63 17.01
CA PHE A 310 -3.63 6.06 16.46
C PHE A 310 -3.77 5.68 14.98
N LYS A 311 -2.71 5.89 14.19
CA LYS A 311 -2.72 5.55 12.75
C LYS A 311 -2.78 4.06 12.52
N GLU A 312 -2.12 3.25 13.35
CA GLU A 312 -2.25 1.79 13.29
C GLU A 312 -3.69 1.32 13.60
N HIS A 313 -4.39 2.00 14.49
CA HIS A 313 -5.81 1.70 14.73
C HIS A 313 -6.67 2.06 13.52
N LEU A 314 -6.42 3.21 12.88
CA LEU A 314 -7.12 3.60 11.65
C LEU A 314 -6.83 2.63 10.50
N GLU A 315 -5.58 2.21 10.34
CA GLU A 315 -5.15 1.22 9.34
C GLU A 315 -5.89 -0.11 9.52
N ARG A 316 -5.96 -0.61 10.77
CA ARG A 316 -6.69 -1.84 11.09
C ARG A 316 -8.21 -1.72 10.88
N LEU A 317 -8.78 -0.54 11.17
CA LEU A 317 -10.19 -0.27 10.90
C LEU A 317 -10.47 -0.24 9.40
N SER A 318 -9.59 0.39 8.63
CA SER A 318 -9.67 0.42 7.16
C SER A 318 -9.54 -0.98 6.56
N GLU A 319 -8.56 -1.80 7.03
CA GLU A 319 -8.42 -3.19 6.63
C GLU A 319 -9.72 -3.98 6.86
N LEU A 320 -10.26 -3.92 8.09
CA LEU A 320 -11.50 -4.61 8.44
C LEU A 320 -12.66 -4.19 7.54
N THR A 321 -12.87 -2.88 7.41
CA THR A 321 -14.01 -2.34 6.66
C THR A 321 -13.91 -2.68 5.17
N LEU A 322 -12.77 -2.39 4.55
CA LEU A 322 -12.60 -2.54 3.10
C LEU A 322 -12.52 -4.01 2.68
N VAL A 323 -11.95 -4.89 3.49
CA VAL A 323 -11.91 -6.33 3.15
C VAL A 323 -13.27 -7.00 3.34
N VAL A 324 -14.06 -6.58 4.32
CA VAL A 324 -15.46 -7.04 4.44
C VAL A 324 -16.30 -6.54 3.28
N LEU A 325 -16.15 -5.26 2.88
CA LEU A 325 -16.81 -4.71 1.70
C LEU A 325 -16.39 -5.44 0.43
N LEU A 326 -15.09 -5.73 0.26
CA LEU A 326 -14.59 -6.55 -0.86
C LEU A 326 -15.32 -7.89 -0.96
N GLY A 327 -15.50 -8.60 0.16
CA GLY A 327 -16.28 -9.83 0.19
C GLY A 327 -17.75 -9.64 -0.21
N GLY A 328 -18.33 -8.47 0.10
CA GLY A 328 -19.69 -8.09 -0.30
C GLY A 328 -19.84 -7.68 -1.77
N MET A 329 -18.74 -7.38 -2.46
CA MET A 329 -18.71 -7.10 -3.89
C MET A 329 -18.59 -8.37 -4.74
N ILE A 330 -18.17 -9.49 -4.15
CA ILE A 330 -17.82 -10.70 -4.89
C ILE A 330 -18.95 -11.73 -4.83
N SER A 331 -19.40 -12.17 -6.01
CA SER A 331 -20.22 -13.35 -6.19
C SER A 331 -19.36 -14.50 -6.74
N LEU A 332 -19.11 -15.53 -5.92
CA LEU A 332 -18.31 -16.69 -6.34
C LEU A 332 -18.94 -17.47 -7.51
N GLN A 333 -20.23 -17.24 -7.80
CA GLN A 333 -20.94 -17.86 -8.92
C GLN A 333 -20.58 -17.19 -10.26
N GLU A 334 -20.04 -15.95 -10.22
CA GLU A 334 -19.71 -15.15 -11.39
C GLU A 334 -18.21 -15.12 -11.70
N ILE A 335 -17.43 -16.06 -11.16
CA ILE A 335 -15.99 -16.12 -11.41
C ILE A 335 -15.74 -16.36 -12.89
N SER A 336 -15.09 -15.40 -13.53
CA SER A 336 -14.64 -15.57 -14.90
C SER A 336 -13.32 -16.35 -14.95
N TRP A 337 -13.16 -17.17 -16.00
CA TRP A 337 -11.87 -17.82 -16.26
C TRP A 337 -10.74 -16.80 -16.44
N GLN A 338 -11.07 -15.63 -16.97
CA GLN A 338 -10.17 -14.50 -17.19
C GLN A 338 -9.55 -14.01 -15.89
N ALA A 339 -10.34 -13.91 -14.81
CA ALA A 339 -9.86 -13.52 -13.49
C ALA A 339 -8.90 -14.55 -12.89
N VAL A 340 -9.22 -15.84 -13.00
CA VAL A 340 -8.36 -16.93 -12.52
C VAL A 340 -7.04 -16.96 -13.26
N PHE A 341 -7.06 -16.87 -14.59
CA PHE A 341 -5.85 -16.88 -15.41
C PHE A 341 -5.00 -15.63 -15.20
N MET A 342 -5.63 -14.44 -15.03
CA MET A 342 -4.91 -13.21 -14.70
C MET A 342 -4.21 -13.31 -13.34
N ALA A 343 -4.90 -13.79 -12.31
CA ALA A 343 -4.30 -13.99 -10.99
C ALA A 343 -3.13 -14.98 -11.03
N ALA A 344 -3.32 -16.13 -11.68
CA ALA A 344 -2.27 -17.12 -11.84
C ALA A 344 -1.05 -16.55 -12.61
N PHE A 345 -1.30 -15.86 -13.72
CA PHE A 345 -0.24 -15.21 -14.48
C PHE A 345 0.48 -14.14 -13.65
N LEU A 346 -0.26 -13.29 -12.94
CA LEU A 346 0.32 -12.24 -12.11
C LEU A 346 1.22 -12.80 -11.01
N PHE A 347 0.76 -13.82 -10.26
CA PHE A 347 1.48 -14.33 -9.09
C PHE A 347 2.67 -15.21 -9.47
N PHE A 348 2.52 -16.04 -10.49
CA PHE A 348 3.53 -17.06 -10.83
C PHE A 348 4.44 -16.65 -11.99
N VAL A 349 4.08 -15.64 -12.78
CA VAL A 349 4.88 -15.22 -13.94
C VAL A 349 5.22 -13.74 -13.87
N ALA A 350 4.24 -12.84 -13.92
CA ALA A 350 4.50 -11.41 -14.09
C ALA A 350 5.28 -10.83 -12.91
N ARG A 351 4.85 -11.08 -11.68
CA ARG A 351 5.53 -10.58 -10.48
C ARG A 351 6.94 -11.17 -10.32
N PRO A 352 7.17 -12.49 -10.37
CA PRO A 352 8.51 -13.05 -10.29
C PRO A 352 9.44 -12.50 -11.38
N VAL A 353 9.01 -12.52 -12.64
CA VAL A 353 9.83 -12.02 -13.76
C VAL A 353 10.17 -10.54 -13.56
N ALA A 354 9.19 -9.72 -13.22
CA ALA A 354 9.39 -8.29 -13.01
C ALA A 354 10.38 -7.99 -11.86
N VAL A 355 10.29 -8.72 -10.75
CA VAL A 355 11.20 -8.55 -9.60
C VAL A 355 12.63 -8.98 -9.98
N PHE A 356 12.80 -10.12 -10.62
CA PHE A 356 14.13 -10.58 -11.04
C PHE A 356 14.77 -9.64 -12.06
N LEU A 357 14.00 -9.10 -13.01
CA LEU A 357 14.47 -8.11 -13.97
C LEU A 357 14.79 -6.77 -13.30
N GLY A 358 13.90 -6.27 -12.43
CA GLY A 358 14.10 -5.01 -11.72
C GLY A 358 15.29 -5.02 -10.77
N LEU A 359 15.54 -6.15 -10.12
CA LEU A 359 16.68 -6.33 -9.22
C LEU A 359 17.91 -6.94 -9.93
N ALA A 360 17.92 -7.03 -11.26
CA ALA A 360 19.09 -7.45 -12.00
C ALA A 360 20.25 -6.46 -11.79
N GLY A 361 21.45 -6.98 -11.52
CA GLY A 361 22.62 -6.15 -11.22
C GLY A 361 22.60 -5.43 -9.85
N SER A 362 21.56 -5.62 -9.02
CA SER A 362 21.57 -5.14 -7.63
C SER A 362 22.38 -6.08 -6.72
N ALA A 363 22.84 -5.53 -5.58
CA ALA A 363 23.51 -6.31 -4.53
C ALA A 363 22.51 -7.13 -3.65
N ALA A 364 21.24 -7.22 -4.04
CA ALA A 364 20.23 -7.97 -3.32
C ALA A 364 20.50 -9.48 -3.43
N PRO A 365 20.57 -10.24 -2.31
CA PRO A 365 20.79 -11.69 -2.34
C PRO A 365 19.60 -12.40 -2.98
N LEU A 366 19.86 -13.61 -3.50
CA LEU A 366 18.82 -14.40 -4.18
C LEU A 366 17.61 -14.69 -3.29
N ARG A 367 17.83 -14.94 -2.00
CA ARG A 367 16.78 -15.17 -1.01
C ARG A 367 15.85 -13.96 -0.90
N LEU A 368 16.39 -12.74 -0.80
CA LEU A 368 15.60 -11.51 -0.79
C LEU A 368 14.81 -11.35 -2.10
N LYS A 369 15.43 -11.59 -3.25
CA LYS A 369 14.75 -11.52 -4.56
C LYS A 369 13.59 -12.52 -4.64
N ALA A 370 13.79 -13.76 -4.20
CA ALA A 370 12.76 -14.78 -4.22
C ALA A 370 11.57 -14.46 -3.29
N MET A 371 11.87 -14.02 -2.05
CA MET A 371 10.82 -13.62 -1.09
C MET A 371 10.05 -12.40 -1.57
N THR A 372 10.74 -11.39 -2.10
CA THR A 372 10.10 -10.19 -2.67
C THR A 372 9.28 -10.53 -3.93
N ALA A 373 9.74 -11.46 -4.75
CA ALA A 373 9.01 -11.94 -5.91
C ALA A 373 7.69 -12.64 -5.53
N TRP A 374 7.68 -13.33 -4.40
CA TRP A 374 6.48 -13.99 -3.89
C TRP A 374 5.52 -13.00 -3.21
N PHE A 375 6.01 -12.14 -2.30
CA PHE A 375 5.16 -11.23 -1.53
C PHE A 375 4.78 -9.98 -2.31
N GLY A 376 3.88 -10.15 -3.27
CA GLY A 376 3.29 -9.07 -4.05
C GLY A 376 1.77 -9.00 -3.82
N ILE A 377 1.34 -8.78 -2.58
CA ILE A 377 -0.09 -8.76 -2.21
C ILE A 377 -0.80 -7.62 -2.92
N ARG A 378 -1.94 -7.90 -3.57
CA ARG A 378 -2.81 -6.91 -4.22
C ARG A 378 -4.00 -6.63 -3.33
N GLY A 379 -4.49 -5.37 -3.32
CA GLY A 379 -5.55 -5.01 -2.41
C GLY A 379 -6.19 -3.65 -2.66
N ILE A 380 -6.21 -2.80 -1.64
CA ILE A 380 -6.99 -1.56 -1.59
C ILE A 380 -6.58 -0.57 -2.68
N GLY A 381 -5.29 -0.45 -2.98
CA GLY A 381 -4.79 0.39 -4.08
C GLY A 381 -5.36 -0.02 -5.43
N SER A 382 -5.52 -1.33 -5.68
CA SER A 382 -6.17 -1.82 -6.89
C SER A 382 -7.66 -1.50 -6.93
N ILE A 383 -8.37 -1.52 -5.80
CA ILE A 383 -9.78 -1.08 -5.72
C ILE A 383 -9.87 0.41 -6.02
N TYR A 384 -9.03 1.23 -5.42
CA TYR A 384 -8.98 2.68 -5.66
C TYR A 384 -8.85 3.00 -7.15
N TYR A 385 -7.84 2.46 -7.83
CA TYR A 385 -7.61 2.74 -9.25
C TYR A 385 -8.70 2.17 -10.16
N LEU A 386 -9.33 1.05 -9.78
CA LEU A 386 -10.50 0.52 -10.49
C LEU A 386 -11.66 1.50 -10.41
N VAL A 387 -12.00 1.97 -9.21
CA VAL A 387 -13.13 2.88 -8.99
C VAL A 387 -12.87 4.23 -9.65
N PHE A 388 -11.65 4.76 -9.51
CA PHE A 388 -11.19 5.95 -10.20
C PHE A 388 -11.39 5.85 -11.72
N ALA A 389 -11.07 4.70 -12.30
CA ALA A 389 -11.28 4.48 -13.74
C ALA A 389 -12.77 4.39 -14.12
N ILE A 390 -13.61 3.82 -13.26
CA ILE A 390 -15.07 3.78 -13.44
C ILE A 390 -15.62 5.22 -13.43
N GLU A 391 -15.23 6.04 -12.46
CA GLU A 391 -15.62 7.46 -12.37
C GLU A 391 -15.13 8.28 -13.57
N ALA A 392 -13.99 7.94 -14.15
CA ALA A 392 -13.49 8.55 -15.39
C ALA A 392 -14.33 8.22 -16.63
N GLY A 393 -15.36 7.37 -16.52
CA GLY A 393 -16.33 7.10 -17.58
C GLY A 393 -16.05 5.85 -18.42
N LEU A 394 -15.51 4.78 -17.83
CA LEU A 394 -15.39 3.50 -18.50
C LEU A 394 -16.75 3.01 -19.03
N ALA A 395 -16.76 2.45 -20.24
CA ALA A 395 -17.96 1.82 -20.80
C ALA A 395 -18.45 0.69 -19.85
N PRO A 396 -19.77 0.58 -19.59
CA PRO A 396 -20.31 -0.34 -18.58
C PRO A 396 -19.86 -1.79 -18.73
N ASP A 397 -19.82 -2.32 -19.93
CA ASP A 397 -19.38 -3.70 -20.20
C ASP A 397 -17.90 -3.89 -19.85
N LEU A 398 -17.05 -2.91 -20.16
CA LEU A 398 -15.64 -2.93 -19.86
C LEU A 398 -15.40 -2.75 -18.35
N ALA A 399 -16.15 -1.86 -17.71
CA ALA A 399 -16.12 -1.66 -16.27
C ALA A 399 -16.46 -2.96 -15.51
N ALA A 400 -17.54 -3.64 -15.91
CA ALA A 400 -17.94 -4.93 -15.32
C ALA A 400 -16.87 -6.02 -15.53
N GLN A 401 -16.27 -6.11 -16.73
CA GLN A 401 -15.20 -7.07 -17.03
C GLN A 401 -13.95 -6.81 -16.17
N LEU A 402 -13.48 -5.55 -16.10
CA LEU A 402 -12.32 -5.19 -15.28
C LEU A 402 -12.60 -5.38 -13.80
N THR A 403 -13.79 -5.02 -13.32
CA THR A 403 -14.22 -5.24 -11.93
C THR A 403 -14.11 -6.71 -11.56
N ASN A 404 -14.67 -7.61 -12.39
CA ASN A 404 -14.58 -9.04 -12.15
C ASN A 404 -13.13 -9.50 -12.05
N ILE A 405 -12.27 -9.15 -13.01
CA ILE A 405 -10.84 -9.54 -13.01
C ILE A 405 -10.11 -9.01 -11.79
N VAL A 406 -10.29 -7.73 -11.44
CA VAL A 406 -9.57 -7.07 -10.35
C VAL A 406 -10.01 -7.62 -8.99
N LEU A 407 -11.32 -7.66 -8.69
CA LEU A 407 -11.81 -8.10 -7.40
C LEU A 407 -11.45 -9.57 -7.11
N PHE A 408 -11.59 -10.45 -8.11
CA PHE A 408 -11.16 -11.85 -7.95
C PHE A 408 -9.65 -12.00 -7.82
N THR A 409 -8.86 -11.20 -8.53
CA THR A 409 -7.40 -11.20 -8.37
C THR A 409 -7.01 -10.77 -6.95
N ILE A 410 -7.66 -9.74 -6.39
CA ILE A 410 -7.44 -9.30 -5.01
C ILE A 410 -7.84 -10.40 -4.01
N MET A 411 -9.02 -10.98 -4.19
CA MET A 411 -9.50 -12.08 -3.33
C MET A 411 -8.51 -13.25 -3.32
N LEU A 412 -8.08 -13.71 -4.49
CA LEU A 412 -7.08 -14.79 -4.60
C LEU A 412 -5.73 -14.38 -4.01
N SER A 413 -5.33 -13.11 -4.17
CA SER A 413 -4.11 -12.58 -3.56
C SER A 413 -4.17 -12.67 -2.03
N ILE A 414 -5.28 -12.23 -1.41
CA ILE A 414 -5.46 -12.32 0.05
C ILE A 414 -5.37 -13.77 0.51
N VAL A 415 -6.01 -14.70 -0.19
CA VAL A 415 -6.02 -16.12 0.20
C VAL A 415 -4.64 -16.75 0.03
N VAL A 416 -4.04 -16.65 -1.15
CA VAL A 416 -2.77 -17.33 -1.49
C VAL A 416 -1.62 -16.79 -0.63
N HIS A 417 -1.47 -15.47 -0.58
CA HIS A 417 -0.39 -14.86 0.19
C HIS A 417 -0.67 -14.93 1.69
N GLY A 418 -1.91 -14.73 2.13
CA GLY A 418 -2.27 -14.80 3.54
C GLY A 418 -2.08 -16.20 4.17
N LEU A 419 -2.22 -17.27 3.39
CA LEU A 419 -1.90 -18.64 3.83
C LEU A 419 -0.38 -18.91 3.83
N SER A 420 0.36 -18.29 2.92
CA SER A 420 1.80 -18.58 2.73
C SER A 420 2.74 -17.69 3.55
N VAL A 421 2.28 -16.52 4.03
CA VAL A 421 3.13 -15.54 4.75
C VAL A 421 3.80 -16.18 5.97
N LYS A 422 3.02 -16.68 6.93
CA LYS A 422 3.57 -17.19 8.18
C LYS A 422 4.50 -18.40 7.99
N PRO A 423 4.14 -19.41 7.18
CA PRO A 423 5.07 -20.50 6.86
C PRO A 423 6.37 -20.00 6.23
N LEU A 424 6.30 -19.20 5.17
CA LEU A 424 7.49 -18.74 4.46
C LEU A 424 8.40 -17.85 5.31
N MET A 425 7.82 -16.96 6.10
CA MET A 425 8.59 -16.10 7.00
C MET A 425 9.29 -16.89 8.10
N ASN A 426 8.69 -17.97 8.58
CA ASN A 426 9.27 -18.76 9.65
C ASN A 426 10.26 -19.82 9.16
N THR A 427 10.03 -20.44 8.00
CA THR A 427 10.87 -21.53 7.49
C THR A 427 11.92 -21.05 6.49
N VAL A 428 11.55 -20.13 5.60
CA VAL A 428 12.45 -19.71 4.52
C VAL A 428 13.23 -18.43 4.85
N TRP A 429 12.62 -17.48 5.55
CA TRP A 429 13.29 -16.18 5.81
C TRP A 429 14.12 -16.19 7.10
N ARG A 430 13.68 -16.88 8.16
CA ARG A 430 14.36 -16.91 9.48
C ARG A 430 15.40 -18.03 9.64
N GLU A 431 15.38 -19.03 8.76
CA GLU A 431 16.44 -20.03 8.64
C GLU A 431 17.55 -19.55 7.66
#